data_2c1c6b0cbbd2104cc5bb868a507e22e7
#
_entry.id   2c1c6b0cbbd2104cc5bb868a507e22e7
#
_cell.length_a   1.000
_cell.length_b   1.000
_cell.length_c   1.000
_cell.angle_alpha   90.00
_cell.angle_beta   90.00
_cell.angle_gamma   90.00
#
_symmetry.space_group_name_H-M   'P 1'
#
loop_
_entity.id
_entity.type
_entity.pdbx_description
1 polymer ?
#
loop_
_entity_poly.entity_id
_entity_poly.type
_entity_poly.pdbx_seq_one_letter_code
_entity_poly.pdbx_strand_id
1 'polypeptide(L)'
;MTPPGRLSLRLALLVGALGALLALALGAMAHWNLGRELEARERENLQLKLEQIRHSLEDDLDLRSDPAVQAHALQDQLVAHSGLHLSILDSRSGQPLMSFGDQAAASVAANRALLARLQADARQPVFQSWSTGNDQRLLSIGASMRMKNGTPVQVLLSSERNADERLLDGFLRATLLALPFLLPLIALAAWWVVRAGLEPLNRFRRVAAQVSPQDLSYRIPEQNLPRELDSLARSFNHMLGRLEDGVRQLSQFSDDLAHELRAPICNLLVRNQVLLSQHRDSAAYREALESNAEELERLSRIVTDLLFLVQVDNPAIQAQFGCVALHEQAAKVIDLYEMVAEDKGVELRLSGSGFAHGDNLMIQRAISNLVSNAVRHTPQGGRIDVRIGERAGHTEVRVSNDGPGIPPEYLPHLFERFYRRAGRQTGAQAGTGLGLAIVQSIMAYHGGRAEAESVPQQKTHLRLLFPSTGAA
;
A
#
# COMPACT_ATOMS: atom_id res chain seq x y z
N MET A 1 -23.19 16.62 -1.26
CA MET A 1 -21.74 16.88 -1.33
C MET A 1 -21.17 16.83 0.09
N THR A 2 -20.47 15.77 0.43
CA THR A 2 -19.79 15.67 1.73
C THR A 2 -18.67 16.71 1.79
N PRO A 3 -18.49 17.45 2.90
CA PRO A 3 -17.38 18.41 3.03
C PRO A 3 -16.06 17.66 2.80
N PRO A 4 -15.10 18.28 2.09
CA PRO A 4 -13.79 17.66 1.86
C PRO A 4 -13.19 17.28 3.21
N GLY A 5 -12.83 16.01 3.36
CA GLY A 5 -12.24 15.48 4.59
C GLY A 5 -11.04 16.34 4.99
N ARG A 6 -10.80 16.50 6.28
CA ARG A 6 -9.70 17.35 6.81
C ARG A 6 -8.34 17.07 6.17
N LEU A 7 -8.09 15.83 5.72
CA LEU A 7 -6.83 15.44 5.05
C LEU A 7 -6.73 16.00 3.63
N SER A 8 -7.78 15.87 2.81
CA SER A 8 -7.79 16.38 1.43
C SER A 8 -7.67 17.89 1.37
N LEU A 9 -8.33 18.61 2.30
CA LEU A 9 -8.21 20.07 2.40
C LEU A 9 -6.78 20.48 2.81
N ARG A 10 -6.19 19.82 3.78
CA ARG A 10 -4.81 20.10 4.22
C ARG A 10 -3.80 19.85 3.11
N LEU A 11 -3.94 18.74 2.38
CA LEU A 11 -3.06 18.42 1.25
C LEU A 11 -3.21 19.43 0.11
N ALA A 12 -4.45 19.81 -0.23
CA ALA A 12 -4.71 20.82 -1.26
C ALA A 12 -4.13 22.18 -0.88
N LEU A 13 -4.26 22.58 0.39
CA LEU A 13 -3.66 23.82 0.91
C LEU A 13 -2.12 23.77 0.87
N LEU A 14 -1.51 22.65 1.25
CA LEU A 14 -0.04 22.50 1.20
C LEU A 14 0.48 22.57 -0.24
N VAL A 15 -0.14 21.83 -1.17
CA VAL A 15 0.25 21.84 -2.59
C VAL A 15 0.01 23.20 -3.21
N GLY A 16 -1.13 23.84 -2.90
CA GLY A 16 -1.44 25.20 -3.35
C GLY A 16 -0.47 26.24 -2.81
N ALA A 17 -0.12 26.17 -1.51
CA ALA A 17 0.86 27.05 -0.90
C ALA A 17 2.27 26.88 -1.50
N LEU A 18 2.69 25.64 -1.75
CA LEU A 18 3.96 25.36 -2.41
C LEU A 18 3.98 25.89 -3.83
N GLY A 19 2.90 25.71 -4.59
CA GLY A 19 2.77 26.28 -5.95
C GLY A 19 2.79 27.82 -5.95
N ALA A 20 2.11 28.46 -5.00
CA ALA A 20 2.13 29.91 -4.83
C ALA A 20 3.53 30.43 -4.48
N LEU A 21 4.22 29.76 -3.56
CA LEU A 21 5.59 30.11 -3.17
C LEU A 21 6.55 29.98 -4.35
N LEU A 22 6.43 28.93 -5.15
CA LEU A 22 7.24 28.73 -6.36
C LEU A 22 6.98 29.83 -7.41
N ALA A 23 5.72 30.20 -7.62
CA ALA A 23 5.34 31.26 -8.55
C ALA A 23 5.93 32.61 -8.11
N LEU A 24 5.86 32.94 -6.82
CA LEU A 24 6.45 34.14 -6.25
C LEU A 24 7.99 34.15 -6.38
N ALA A 25 8.63 33.03 -6.07
CA ALA A 25 10.08 32.87 -6.19
C ALA A 25 10.56 33.05 -7.65
N LEU A 26 9.85 32.46 -8.61
CA LEU A 26 10.14 32.62 -10.04
C LEU A 26 9.94 34.06 -10.52
N GLY A 27 8.87 34.72 -10.08
CA GLY A 27 8.63 36.14 -10.38
C GLY A 27 9.74 37.04 -9.83
N ALA A 28 10.14 36.84 -8.58
CA ALA A 28 11.24 37.58 -7.96
C ALA A 28 12.59 37.33 -8.67
N MET A 29 12.87 36.07 -9.01
CA MET A 29 14.08 35.69 -9.74
C MET A 29 14.12 36.31 -11.16
N ALA A 30 12.98 36.30 -11.85
CA ALA A 30 12.87 36.92 -13.18
C ALA A 30 13.10 38.43 -13.10
N HIS A 31 12.50 39.10 -12.12
CA HIS A 31 12.72 40.53 -11.91
C HIS A 31 14.18 40.85 -11.59
N TRP A 32 14.82 40.08 -10.73
CA TRP A 32 16.26 40.26 -10.42
C TRP A 32 17.17 40.02 -11.63
N ASN A 33 16.93 38.95 -12.39
CA ASN A 33 17.71 38.65 -13.59
C ASN A 33 17.53 39.72 -14.65
N LEU A 34 16.31 40.23 -14.89
CA LEU A 34 16.05 41.30 -15.81
C LEU A 34 16.84 42.58 -15.43
N GLY A 35 16.82 42.93 -14.13
CA GLY A 35 17.58 44.08 -13.64
C GLY A 35 19.10 43.97 -13.87
N ARG A 36 19.65 42.77 -13.63
CA ARG A 36 21.09 42.50 -13.91
C ARG A 36 21.44 42.55 -15.39
N GLU A 37 20.59 42.02 -16.24
CA GLU A 37 20.80 42.01 -17.70
C GLU A 37 20.77 43.44 -18.27
N LEU A 38 19.80 44.25 -17.83
CA LEU A 38 19.71 45.65 -18.24
C LEU A 38 20.94 46.44 -17.79
N GLU A 39 21.40 46.26 -16.57
CA GLU A 39 22.63 46.92 -16.07
C GLU A 39 23.88 46.45 -16.83
N ALA A 40 24.00 45.20 -17.15
CA ALA A 40 25.13 44.69 -17.93
C ALA A 40 25.17 45.29 -19.34
N ARG A 41 24.02 45.34 -20.01
CA ARG A 41 23.91 45.96 -21.35
C ARG A 41 24.22 47.43 -21.32
N GLU A 42 23.77 48.17 -20.31
CA GLU A 42 24.05 49.59 -20.18
C GLU A 42 25.53 49.86 -19.94
N ARG A 43 26.21 49.05 -19.13
CA ARG A 43 27.67 49.13 -18.94
C ARG A 43 28.44 48.89 -20.22
N GLU A 44 28.04 47.86 -20.98
CA GLU A 44 28.66 47.54 -22.29
C GLU A 44 28.46 48.70 -23.28
N ASN A 45 27.24 49.25 -23.36
CA ASN A 45 26.92 50.37 -24.22
C ASN A 45 27.74 51.64 -23.88
N LEU A 46 27.88 51.96 -22.60
CA LEU A 46 28.71 53.07 -22.14
C LEU A 46 30.19 52.85 -22.46
N GLN A 47 30.71 51.64 -22.35
CA GLN A 47 32.09 51.30 -22.74
C GLN A 47 32.33 51.53 -24.23
N LEU A 48 31.44 50.99 -25.07
CA LEU A 48 31.56 51.18 -26.52
C LEU A 48 31.56 52.66 -26.93
N LYS A 49 30.68 53.44 -26.31
CA LYS A 49 30.63 54.87 -26.56
C LYS A 49 31.86 55.64 -26.04
N LEU A 50 32.38 55.22 -24.90
CA LEU A 50 33.61 55.79 -24.36
C LEU A 50 34.80 55.54 -25.29
N GLU A 51 34.90 54.37 -25.90
CA GLU A 51 35.92 54.04 -26.89
C GLU A 51 35.77 54.88 -28.19
N GLN A 52 34.53 55.12 -28.64
CA GLN A 52 34.26 56.01 -29.77
C GLN A 52 34.73 57.46 -29.47
N ILE A 53 34.40 57.96 -28.26
CA ILE A 53 34.85 59.30 -27.83
C ILE A 53 36.37 59.32 -27.71
N ARG A 54 37.03 58.26 -27.22
CA ARG A 54 38.50 58.17 -27.19
C ARG A 54 39.11 58.33 -28.57
N HIS A 55 38.61 57.59 -29.56
CA HIS A 55 39.08 57.65 -30.92
C HIS A 55 38.92 59.11 -31.54
N SER A 56 37.75 59.70 -31.30
CA SER A 56 37.52 61.10 -31.76
C SER A 56 38.44 62.13 -31.08
N LEU A 57 38.77 61.94 -29.80
CA LEU A 57 39.67 62.85 -29.03
C LEU A 57 41.14 62.70 -29.43
N GLU A 58 41.57 61.48 -29.79
CA GLU A 58 42.94 61.16 -30.17
C GLU A 58 43.24 61.56 -31.62
N ASP A 59 42.29 61.40 -32.58
CA ASP A 59 42.52 61.54 -34.04
C ASP A 59 42.00 62.88 -34.61
N ASP A 60 40.85 63.40 -34.17
CA ASP A 60 40.14 64.48 -34.83
C ASP A 60 40.14 65.83 -34.06
N LEU A 61 40.24 65.82 -32.74
CA LEU A 61 40.05 67.02 -31.93
C LEU A 61 41.35 67.71 -31.52
N ASP A 62 41.63 68.88 -32.11
CA ASP A 62 42.70 69.82 -31.72
C ASP A 62 42.09 71.12 -31.18
N LEU A 63 42.37 71.46 -29.89
CA LEU A 63 41.92 72.74 -29.27
C LEU A 63 42.30 74.02 -29.97
N ARG A 64 43.11 73.94 -31.04
CA ARG A 64 43.48 75.10 -31.90
C ARG A 64 42.46 75.37 -33.00
N SER A 65 41.54 74.46 -33.30
CA SER A 65 40.41 74.66 -34.18
C SER A 65 39.23 75.28 -33.45
N ASP A 66 38.37 75.98 -34.17
CA ASP A 66 37.22 76.69 -33.53
C ASP A 66 36.41 75.74 -32.59
N PRO A 67 36.31 76.08 -31.28
CA PRO A 67 35.62 75.23 -30.30
C PRO A 67 34.17 74.93 -30.68
N ALA A 68 33.55 75.80 -31.48
CA ALA A 68 32.17 75.61 -31.92
C ALA A 68 31.99 74.47 -32.92
N VAL A 69 32.96 74.23 -33.82
CA VAL A 69 32.92 73.14 -34.79
C VAL A 69 33.19 71.82 -34.19
N GLN A 70 34.05 71.76 -33.16
CA GLN A 70 34.40 70.55 -32.46
C GLN A 70 33.25 70.14 -31.53
N ALA A 71 32.60 71.10 -30.86
CA ALA A 71 31.43 70.89 -30.08
C ALA A 71 30.27 70.27 -30.91
N HIS A 72 30.14 70.73 -32.20
CA HIS A 72 29.09 70.22 -33.08
C HIS A 72 29.34 68.76 -33.50
N ALA A 73 30.56 68.35 -33.78
CA ALA A 73 30.92 66.99 -34.19
C ALA A 73 30.72 65.97 -33.07
N LEU A 74 31.04 66.37 -31.81
CA LEU A 74 30.73 65.53 -30.60
C LEU A 74 29.25 65.57 -30.27
N GLN A 75 28.58 66.70 -30.48
CA GLN A 75 27.16 66.88 -30.28
C GLN A 75 26.32 65.95 -31.18
N ASP A 76 26.70 65.86 -32.51
CA ASP A 76 26.02 64.96 -33.44
C ASP A 76 26.15 63.49 -33.08
N GLN A 77 27.30 63.06 -32.53
CA GLN A 77 27.48 61.70 -32.01
C GLN A 77 26.69 61.43 -30.75
N LEU A 78 26.41 62.45 -29.93
CA LEU A 78 25.66 62.36 -28.67
C LEU A 78 24.16 62.61 -28.83
N VAL A 79 23.76 63.52 -29.73
CA VAL A 79 22.36 63.93 -30.00
C VAL A 79 21.53 62.79 -30.55
N ALA A 80 22.16 61.78 -31.21
CA ALA A 80 21.46 60.58 -31.67
C ALA A 80 20.88 59.73 -30.50
N HIS A 81 21.21 60.05 -29.23
CA HIS A 81 20.77 59.26 -28.06
C HIS A 81 20.34 60.15 -26.92
N SER A 82 19.05 60.36 -26.79
CA SER A 82 18.46 61.07 -25.66
C SER A 82 18.82 60.40 -24.32
N GLY A 83 19.31 61.19 -23.36
CA GLY A 83 19.65 60.72 -22.00
C GLY A 83 21.14 60.45 -21.78
N LEU A 84 22.04 60.77 -22.74
CA LEU A 84 23.47 60.72 -22.51
C LEU A 84 24.01 62.12 -22.16
N HIS A 85 24.90 62.16 -21.18
CA HIS A 85 25.56 63.38 -20.71
C HIS A 85 27.07 63.14 -20.74
N LEU A 86 27.80 64.01 -21.41
CA LEU A 86 29.24 63.98 -21.53
C LEU A 86 29.85 65.21 -20.86
N SER A 87 30.88 64.99 -20.04
CA SER A 87 31.73 66.04 -19.51
C SER A 87 33.19 65.71 -19.73
N ILE A 88 33.92 66.60 -20.39
CA ILE A 88 35.35 66.53 -20.57
C ILE A 88 36.01 67.58 -19.70
N LEU A 89 36.85 67.11 -18.75
CA LEU A 89 37.51 67.97 -17.77
C LEU A 89 39.02 67.96 -17.98
N ASP A 90 39.67 69.10 -17.74
CA ASP A 90 41.11 69.16 -17.68
C ASP A 90 41.62 68.36 -16.44
N SER A 91 42.50 67.43 -16.71
CA SER A 91 43.01 66.53 -15.67
C SER A 91 43.82 67.25 -14.60
N ARG A 92 44.34 68.43 -14.83
CA ARG A 92 45.16 69.24 -13.90
C ARG A 92 44.32 70.17 -13.05
N SER A 93 43.40 70.90 -13.67
CA SER A 93 42.59 71.91 -13.00
C SER A 93 41.22 71.37 -12.50
N GLY A 94 40.77 70.26 -13.05
CA GLY A 94 39.43 69.68 -12.79
C GLY A 94 38.30 70.53 -13.34
N GLN A 95 38.63 71.57 -14.13
CA GLN A 95 37.66 72.46 -14.77
C GLN A 95 37.04 71.82 -16.02
N PRO A 96 35.75 71.96 -16.27
CA PRO A 96 35.11 71.47 -17.46
C PRO A 96 35.57 72.23 -18.70
N LEU A 97 36.15 71.51 -19.63
CA LEU A 97 36.53 72.02 -20.94
C LEU A 97 35.33 72.02 -21.88
N MET A 98 34.56 70.95 -21.85
CA MET A 98 33.34 70.79 -22.65
C MET A 98 32.31 70.00 -21.84
N SER A 99 31.04 70.37 -21.98
CA SER A 99 29.92 69.70 -21.32
C SER A 99 28.72 69.63 -22.25
N PHE A 100 28.13 68.45 -22.41
CA PHE A 100 26.97 68.18 -23.24
C PHE A 100 25.89 67.42 -22.44
N GLY A 101 24.63 67.85 -22.61
CA GLY A 101 23.48 67.26 -21.93
C GLY A 101 23.12 67.96 -20.64
N ASP A 102 21.84 67.99 -20.31
CA ASP A 102 21.25 68.78 -19.22
C ASP A 102 21.79 68.42 -17.82
N GLN A 103 22.23 67.20 -17.63
CA GLN A 103 22.72 66.68 -16.34
C GLN A 103 24.27 66.64 -16.26
N ALA A 104 24.98 67.18 -17.23
CA ALA A 104 26.45 67.13 -17.29
C ALA A 104 27.11 67.74 -16.04
N ALA A 105 26.67 68.91 -15.63
CA ALA A 105 27.20 69.60 -14.42
C ALA A 105 26.89 68.83 -13.13
N ALA A 106 25.68 68.31 -12.99
CA ALA A 106 25.27 67.45 -11.85
C ALA A 106 26.09 66.15 -11.83
N SER A 107 26.35 65.55 -13.00
CA SER A 107 27.19 64.35 -13.15
C SER A 107 28.60 64.57 -12.60
N VAL A 108 29.24 65.70 -12.92
CA VAL A 108 30.57 66.05 -12.39
C VAL A 108 30.54 66.22 -10.89
N ALA A 109 29.54 66.93 -10.37
CA ALA A 109 29.40 67.16 -8.96
C ALA A 109 29.21 65.84 -8.15
N ALA A 110 28.37 64.95 -8.66
CA ALA A 110 28.08 63.65 -8.04
C ALA A 110 29.25 62.64 -8.12
N ASN A 111 30.06 62.73 -9.20
CA ASN A 111 31.15 61.79 -9.45
C ASN A 111 32.54 62.31 -9.04
N ARG A 112 32.64 63.30 -8.12
CA ARG A 112 33.95 63.83 -7.68
C ARG A 112 34.88 62.78 -7.13
N ALA A 113 34.38 61.76 -6.41
CA ALA A 113 35.16 60.64 -5.87
C ALA A 113 35.71 59.72 -7.00
N LEU A 114 34.90 59.52 -8.06
CA LEU A 114 35.33 58.79 -9.25
C LEU A 114 36.43 59.53 -10.01
N LEU A 115 36.23 60.83 -10.22
CA LEU A 115 37.24 61.69 -10.89
C LEU A 115 38.55 61.77 -10.11
N ALA A 116 38.54 61.82 -8.79
CA ALA A 116 39.72 61.77 -7.91
C ALA A 116 40.46 60.42 -8.04
N ARG A 117 39.73 59.30 -8.13
CA ARG A 117 40.34 57.99 -8.40
C ARG A 117 41.01 57.91 -9.74
N LEU A 118 40.43 58.47 -10.79
CA LEU A 118 41.02 58.51 -12.12
C LEU A 118 42.31 59.36 -12.19
N GLN A 119 42.47 60.32 -11.25
CA GLN A 119 43.74 61.05 -11.12
C GLN A 119 44.85 60.21 -10.50
N ALA A 120 44.49 59.26 -9.61
CA ALA A 120 45.44 58.37 -8.93
C ALA A 120 45.84 57.14 -9.77
N ASP A 121 44.88 56.58 -10.51
CA ASP A 121 45.13 55.41 -11.38
C ASP A 121 44.34 55.54 -12.70
N ALA A 122 45.09 55.88 -13.75
CA ALA A 122 44.55 56.21 -15.09
C ALA A 122 44.31 55.00 -16.00
N ARG A 123 44.49 53.74 -15.50
CA ARG A 123 44.62 52.57 -16.41
C ARG A 123 43.30 51.92 -16.81
N GLN A 124 42.22 52.06 -16.04
CA GLN A 124 40.94 51.41 -16.33
C GLN A 124 39.75 52.34 -16.17
N PRO A 125 38.70 52.19 -17.03
CA PRO A 125 37.47 52.95 -16.86
C PRO A 125 36.74 52.51 -15.57
N VAL A 126 36.21 53.48 -14.80
CA VAL A 126 35.52 53.22 -13.55
C VAL A 126 34.03 53.56 -13.66
N PHE A 127 33.18 52.64 -13.21
CA PHE A 127 31.75 52.85 -13.20
C PHE A 127 31.27 53.32 -11.82
N GLN A 128 30.30 54.25 -11.81
CA GLN A 128 29.61 54.70 -10.59
C GLN A 128 28.15 54.95 -10.90
N SER A 129 27.27 54.36 -10.10
CA SER A 129 25.84 54.65 -10.12
C SER A 129 25.55 55.75 -9.10
N TRP A 130 24.71 56.73 -9.46
CA TRP A 130 24.29 57.83 -8.59
C TRP A 130 22.87 58.28 -8.93
N SER A 131 22.24 59.06 -8.08
CA SER A 131 20.87 59.59 -8.29
C SER A 131 20.90 61.13 -8.22
N THR A 132 20.06 61.73 -9.05
CA THR A 132 19.83 63.17 -9.05
C THR A 132 18.76 63.48 -7.97
N GLY A 133 18.67 64.76 -7.53
CA GLY A 133 17.65 65.21 -6.60
C GLY A 133 16.18 65.00 -7.02
N ASN A 134 15.96 64.67 -8.32
CA ASN A 134 14.65 64.30 -8.88
C ASN A 134 14.45 62.76 -8.96
N ASP A 135 15.19 61.96 -8.16
CA ASP A 135 15.13 60.50 -8.12
C ASP A 135 15.47 59.77 -9.43
N GLN A 136 16.11 60.51 -10.39
CA GLN A 136 16.61 59.91 -11.62
C GLN A 136 17.92 59.20 -11.32
N ARG A 137 18.00 57.91 -11.65
CA ARG A 137 19.23 57.09 -11.54
C ARG A 137 20.04 57.19 -12.78
N LEU A 138 21.33 57.50 -12.62
CA LEU A 138 22.30 57.58 -13.71
C LEU A 138 23.44 56.59 -13.46
N LEU A 139 23.93 55.99 -14.54
CA LEU A 139 25.16 55.23 -14.55
C LEU A 139 26.24 56.06 -15.27
N SER A 140 27.33 56.29 -14.59
CA SER A 140 28.46 57.02 -15.13
C SER A 140 29.69 56.14 -15.34
N ILE A 141 30.41 56.35 -16.42
CA ILE A 141 31.72 55.78 -16.69
C ILE A 141 32.71 56.93 -16.82
N GLY A 142 33.83 56.82 -16.14
CA GLY A 142 34.91 57.77 -16.25
C GLY A 142 36.21 57.11 -16.72
N ALA A 143 36.96 57.87 -17.55
CA ALA A 143 38.28 57.44 -17.98
C ALA A 143 39.21 58.64 -18.16
N SER A 144 40.52 58.43 -17.98
CA SER A 144 41.57 59.39 -18.32
C SER A 144 42.10 59.15 -19.73
N MET A 145 42.16 60.19 -20.55
CA MET A 145 42.55 60.16 -21.96
C MET A 145 43.51 61.26 -22.30
N ARG A 146 44.08 61.24 -23.51
CA ARG A 146 44.89 62.37 -24.05
C ARG A 146 44.23 62.85 -25.30
N MET A 147 44.20 64.14 -25.46
CA MET A 147 43.79 64.78 -26.73
C MET A 147 44.96 64.70 -27.74
N LYS A 148 44.66 64.93 -28.99
CA LYS A 148 45.63 64.99 -30.12
C LYS A 148 46.82 65.91 -29.83
N ASN A 149 46.58 66.99 -29.10
CA ASN A 149 47.62 67.97 -28.70
C ASN A 149 48.44 67.55 -27.48
N GLY A 150 48.22 66.34 -26.95
CA GLY A 150 48.88 65.77 -25.74
C GLY A 150 48.32 66.22 -24.41
N THR A 151 47.28 67.03 -24.38
CA THR A 151 46.64 67.50 -23.10
C THR A 151 45.94 66.33 -22.44
N PRO A 152 46.23 66.06 -21.15
CA PRO A 152 45.55 65.00 -20.42
C PRO A 152 44.17 65.52 -19.97
N VAL A 153 43.12 64.73 -20.29
CA VAL A 153 41.72 65.02 -19.98
C VAL A 153 41.06 63.87 -19.26
N GLN A 154 40.07 64.18 -18.45
CA GLN A 154 39.16 63.20 -17.87
C GLN A 154 37.84 63.28 -18.61
N VAL A 155 37.35 62.14 -19.07
CA VAL A 155 36.08 62.02 -19.74
C VAL A 155 35.12 61.32 -18.80
N LEU A 156 33.96 61.94 -18.53
CA LEU A 156 32.86 61.43 -17.75
C LEU A 156 31.64 61.32 -18.68
N LEU A 157 31.19 60.09 -18.90
CA LEU A 157 30.00 59.83 -19.70
C LEU A 157 28.94 59.25 -18.75
N SER A 158 27.74 59.81 -18.75
CA SER A 158 26.63 59.36 -17.88
C SER A 158 25.40 59.07 -18.72
N SER A 159 24.70 58.00 -18.41
CA SER A 159 23.44 57.59 -19.05
C SER A 159 22.31 57.59 -18.06
N GLU A 160 21.15 58.06 -18.47
CA GLU A 160 19.91 57.99 -17.69
C GLU A 160 19.29 56.60 -17.77
N ARG A 161 18.97 56.00 -16.65
CA ARG A 161 18.34 54.67 -16.54
C ARG A 161 16.82 54.72 -16.55
N ASN A 162 16.18 55.82 -16.92
CA ASN A 162 14.74 56.02 -16.87
C ASN A 162 13.95 54.97 -17.72
N ALA A 163 14.49 54.54 -18.85
CA ALA A 163 13.84 53.52 -19.71
C ALA A 163 13.87 52.14 -19.04
N ASP A 164 15.00 51.76 -18.45
CA ASP A 164 15.20 50.48 -17.79
C ASP A 164 14.33 50.37 -16.54
N GLU A 165 14.21 51.46 -15.73
CA GLU A 165 13.34 51.49 -14.57
C GLU A 165 11.86 51.37 -14.97
N ARG A 166 11.41 52.00 -16.05
CA ARG A 166 10.06 51.85 -16.57
C ARG A 166 9.78 50.39 -17.00
N LEU A 167 10.74 49.70 -17.58
CA LEU A 167 10.64 48.28 -17.97
C LEU A 167 10.51 47.41 -16.70
N LEU A 168 11.36 47.63 -15.69
CA LEU A 168 11.32 46.88 -14.43
C LEU A 168 10.01 47.14 -13.68
N ASP A 169 9.56 48.38 -13.60
CA ASP A 169 8.26 48.74 -12.99
C ASP A 169 7.08 48.16 -13.76
N GLY A 170 7.16 48.17 -15.13
CA GLY A 170 6.15 47.55 -15.96
C GLY A 170 6.06 46.02 -15.71
N PHE A 171 7.21 45.34 -15.62
CA PHE A 171 7.28 43.94 -15.30
C PHE A 171 6.72 43.66 -13.91
N LEU A 172 7.08 44.44 -12.91
CA LEU A 172 6.55 44.29 -11.53
C LEU A 172 5.04 44.48 -11.50
N ARG A 173 4.50 45.54 -12.14
CA ARG A 173 3.05 45.81 -12.23
C ARG A 173 2.33 44.65 -12.94
N ALA A 174 2.86 44.17 -14.06
CA ALA A 174 2.28 43.04 -14.80
C ALA A 174 2.25 41.77 -13.93
N THR A 175 3.33 41.49 -13.20
CA THR A 175 3.41 40.36 -12.28
C THR A 175 2.38 40.48 -11.14
N LEU A 176 2.27 41.65 -10.52
CA LEU A 176 1.29 41.91 -9.45
C LEU A 176 -0.15 41.82 -9.93
N LEU A 177 -0.45 42.25 -11.16
CA LEU A 177 -1.77 42.10 -11.79
C LEU A 177 -2.10 40.65 -12.17
N ALA A 178 -1.11 39.82 -12.50
CA ALA A 178 -1.30 38.43 -12.82
C ALA A 178 -1.55 37.55 -11.58
N LEU A 179 -0.99 37.91 -10.40
CA LEU A 179 -1.09 37.12 -9.16
C LEU A 179 -2.53 36.80 -8.73
N PRO A 180 -3.51 37.75 -8.73
CA PRO A 180 -4.88 37.46 -8.32
C PRO A 180 -5.61 36.46 -9.22
N PHE A 181 -5.15 36.24 -10.43
CA PHE A 181 -5.67 35.23 -11.35
C PHE A 181 -4.91 33.91 -11.23
N LEU A 182 -3.59 33.98 -11.06
CA LEU A 182 -2.71 32.80 -11.00
C LEU A 182 -2.88 32.01 -9.70
N LEU A 183 -2.98 32.71 -8.55
CA LEU A 183 -3.13 32.04 -7.25
C LEU A 183 -4.41 31.20 -7.12
N PRO A 184 -5.61 31.70 -7.49
CA PRO A 184 -6.82 30.88 -7.52
C PRO A 184 -6.74 29.70 -8.50
N LEU A 185 -6.10 29.91 -9.64
CA LEU A 185 -5.89 28.83 -10.62
C LEU A 185 -5.01 27.71 -10.06
N ILE A 186 -3.92 28.06 -9.39
CA ILE A 186 -3.04 27.09 -8.71
C ILE A 186 -3.82 26.38 -7.59
N ALA A 187 -4.60 27.09 -6.79
CA ALA A 187 -5.42 26.52 -5.73
C ALA A 187 -6.48 25.55 -6.27
N LEU A 188 -7.15 25.91 -7.38
CA LEU A 188 -8.15 25.08 -8.04
C LEU A 188 -7.50 23.80 -8.62
N ALA A 189 -6.37 23.94 -9.31
CA ALA A 189 -5.61 22.82 -9.85
C ALA A 189 -5.13 21.87 -8.75
N ALA A 190 -4.58 22.40 -7.65
CA ALA A 190 -4.17 21.62 -6.48
C ALA A 190 -5.35 20.87 -5.85
N TRP A 191 -6.49 21.54 -5.68
CA TRP A 191 -7.70 20.91 -5.18
C TRP A 191 -8.20 19.79 -6.08
N TRP A 192 -8.21 19.99 -7.40
CA TRP A 192 -8.65 19.01 -8.37
C TRP A 192 -7.74 17.77 -8.38
N VAL A 193 -6.41 17.96 -8.40
CA VAL A 193 -5.41 16.87 -8.36
C VAL A 193 -5.54 16.05 -7.09
N VAL A 194 -5.63 16.70 -5.93
CA VAL A 194 -5.77 16.00 -4.64
C VAL A 194 -7.10 15.23 -4.58
N ARG A 195 -8.19 15.84 -5.05
CA ARG A 195 -9.50 15.18 -5.09
C ARG A 195 -9.51 13.96 -5.99
N ALA A 196 -8.94 14.07 -7.20
CA ALA A 196 -8.85 12.95 -8.14
C ALA A 196 -7.96 11.82 -7.59
N GLY A 197 -6.82 12.17 -6.98
CA GLY A 197 -5.91 11.18 -6.39
C GLY A 197 -6.45 10.44 -5.17
N LEU A 198 -7.34 11.09 -4.39
CA LEU A 198 -7.95 10.46 -3.20
C LEU A 198 -9.31 9.77 -3.47
N GLU A 199 -9.88 9.89 -4.66
CA GLU A 199 -11.16 9.24 -5.00
C GLU A 199 -11.12 7.72 -4.83
N PRO A 200 -10.07 6.97 -5.26
CA PRO A 200 -9.99 5.53 -5.03
C PRO A 200 -10.02 5.16 -3.53
N LEU A 201 -9.36 5.92 -2.69
CA LEU A 201 -9.35 5.71 -1.23
C LEU A 201 -10.73 5.93 -0.61
N ASN A 202 -11.49 6.90 -1.10
CA ASN A 202 -12.86 7.14 -0.65
C ASN A 202 -13.82 6.01 -1.07
N ARG A 203 -13.60 5.38 -2.23
CA ARG A 203 -14.34 4.18 -2.67
C ARG A 203 -14.03 3.01 -1.76
N PHE A 204 -12.75 2.78 -1.46
CA PHE A 204 -12.31 1.76 -0.53
C PHE A 204 -13.02 1.90 0.84
N ARG A 205 -13.00 3.11 1.41
CA ARG A 205 -13.68 3.40 2.68
C ARG A 205 -15.18 3.09 2.63
N ARG A 206 -15.86 3.40 1.52
CA ARG A 206 -17.30 3.14 1.36
C ARG A 206 -17.60 1.64 1.34
N VAL A 207 -16.83 0.86 0.59
CA VAL A 207 -16.98 -0.60 0.54
C VAL A 207 -16.70 -1.21 1.92
N ALA A 208 -15.59 -0.82 2.56
CA ALA A 208 -15.26 -1.32 3.89
C ALA A 208 -16.33 -0.99 4.96
N ALA A 209 -17.01 0.14 4.83
CA ALA A 209 -18.11 0.52 5.73
C ALA A 209 -19.43 -0.21 5.45
N GLN A 210 -19.60 -0.84 4.30
CA GLN A 210 -20.78 -1.64 3.93
C GLN A 210 -20.64 -3.11 4.31
N VAL A 211 -19.41 -3.58 4.54
CA VAL A 211 -19.16 -4.95 4.98
C VAL A 211 -19.79 -5.17 6.35
N SER A 212 -20.69 -6.13 6.45
CA SER A 212 -21.31 -6.57 7.70
C SER A 212 -21.23 -8.10 7.82
N PRO A 213 -21.39 -8.68 9.01
CA PRO A 213 -21.42 -10.13 9.17
C PRO A 213 -22.55 -10.81 8.37
N GLN A 214 -23.62 -10.07 8.04
CA GLN A 214 -24.75 -10.54 7.27
C GLN A 214 -24.55 -10.46 5.77
N ASP A 215 -23.63 -9.60 5.31
CA ASP A 215 -23.32 -9.43 3.89
C ASP A 215 -21.82 -9.18 3.67
N LEU A 216 -21.12 -10.26 3.38
CA LEU A 216 -19.69 -10.31 3.08
C LEU A 216 -19.42 -10.37 1.57
N SER A 217 -20.46 -10.24 0.71
CA SER A 217 -20.35 -10.37 -0.74
C SER A 217 -19.69 -9.16 -1.41
N TYR A 218 -19.60 -8.04 -0.71
CA TYR A 218 -18.96 -6.83 -1.23
C TYR A 218 -17.49 -7.08 -1.59
N ARG A 219 -17.12 -6.61 -2.79
CA ARG A 219 -15.71 -6.65 -3.24
C ARG A 219 -15.29 -5.28 -3.74
N ILE A 220 -14.03 -4.95 -3.54
CA ILE A 220 -13.42 -3.74 -4.10
C ILE A 220 -13.15 -4.01 -5.58
N PRO A 221 -13.67 -3.17 -6.50
CA PRO A 221 -13.37 -3.31 -7.91
C PRO A 221 -11.86 -3.14 -8.15
N GLU A 222 -11.23 -4.12 -8.80
CA GLU A 222 -9.80 -4.10 -9.11
C GLU A 222 -9.48 -3.29 -10.39
N GLN A 223 -10.50 -2.90 -11.14
CA GLN A 223 -10.34 -2.13 -12.38
C GLN A 223 -10.03 -0.66 -12.09
N ASN A 224 -9.03 -0.11 -12.80
CA ASN A 224 -8.63 1.31 -12.74
C ASN A 224 -8.11 1.80 -11.38
N LEU A 225 -7.49 0.92 -10.58
CA LEU A 225 -6.80 1.31 -9.36
C LEU A 225 -5.33 1.65 -9.66
N PRO A 226 -4.74 2.64 -8.97
CA PRO A 226 -3.29 2.80 -8.92
C PRO A 226 -2.62 1.51 -8.42
N ARG A 227 -1.40 1.23 -8.89
CA ARG A 227 -0.66 -0.01 -8.54
C ARG A 227 -0.53 -0.23 -7.04
N GLU A 228 -0.37 0.85 -6.29
CA GLU A 228 -0.22 0.85 -4.83
C GLU A 228 -1.51 0.39 -4.12
N LEU A 229 -2.66 0.68 -4.70
CA LEU A 229 -3.97 0.29 -4.15
C LEU A 229 -4.47 -1.05 -4.67
N ASP A 230 -3.97 -1.53 -5.81
CA ASP A 230 -4.34 -2.81 -6.40
C ASP A 230 -3.95 -4.00 -5.49
N SER A 231 -2.72 -3.99 -4.96
CA SER A 231 -2.26 -5.02 -4.02
C SER A 231 -3.09 -5.02 -2.72
N LEU A 232 -3.44 -3.83 -2.23
CA LEU A 232 -4.28 -3.68 -1.04
C LEU A 232 -5.70 -4.18 -1.28
N ALA A 233 -6.30 -3.86 -2.44
CA ALA A 233 -7.63 -4.32 -2.83
C ALA A 233 -7.69 -5.85 -2.92
N ARG A 234 -6.69 -6.48 -3.54
CA ARG A 234 -6.58 -7.94 -3.62
C ARG A 234 -6.45 -8.59 -2.25
N SER A 235 -5.57 -8.07 -1.40
CA SER A 235 -5.41 -8.60 -0.03
C SER A 235 -6.70 -8.47 0.79
N PHE A 236 -7.41 -7.35 0.65
CA PHE A 236 -8.69 -7.13 1.32
C PHE A 236 -9.78 -8.05 0.79
N ASN A 237 -9.91 -8.20 -0.54
CA ASN A 237 -10.85 -9.12 -1.16
C ASN A 237 -10.58 -10.59 -0.76
N HIS A 238 -9.31 -10.99 -0.66
CA HIS A 238 -8.91 -12.31 -0.17
C HIS A 238 -9.32 -12.51 1.30
N MET A 239 -9.10 -11.51 2.14
CA MET A 239 -9.55 -11.56 3.55
C MET A 239 -11.08 -11.69 3.65
N LEU A 240 -11.84 -10.90 2.86
CA LEU A 240 -13.30 -11.01 2.81
C LEU A 240 -13.75 -12.39 2.34
N GLY A 241 -13.09 -12.97 1.33
CA GLY A 241 -13.37 -14.33 0.87
C GLY A 241 -13.20 -15.36 2.00
N ARG A 242 -12.10 -15.30 2.73
CA ARG A 242 -11.87 -16.19 3.88
C ARG A 242 -12.91 -16.02 4.98
N LEU A 243 -13.34 -14.78 5.26
CA LEU A 243 -14.40 -14.50 6.24
C LEU A 243 -15.75 -15.06 5.77
N GLU A 244 -16.09 -14.86 4.50
CA GLU A 244 -17.35 -15.37 3.92
C GLU A 244 -17.38 -16.90 3.97
N ASP A 245 -16.29 -17.57 3.58
CA ASP A 245 -16.18 -19.03 3.67
C ASP A 245 -16.29 -19.52 5.11
N GLY A 246 -15.64 -18.84 6.06
CA GLY A 246 -15.74 -19.18 7.49
C GLY A 246 -17.15 -19.02 8.04
N VAL A 247 -17.85 -17.93 7.71
CA VAL A 247 -19.25 -17.71 8.15
C VAL A 247 -20.18 -18.74 7.51
N ARG A 248 -19.99 -19.06 6.23
CA ARG A 248 -20.77 -20.08 5.52
C ARG A 248 -20.59 -21.47 6.16
N GLN A 249 -19.33 -21.85 6.47
CA GLN A 249 -19.03 -23.10 7.17
C GLN A 249 -19.67 -23.15 8.57
N LEU A 250 -19.61 -22.04 9.31
CA LEU A 250 -20.22 -21.96 10.64
C LEU A 250 -21.76 -22.07 10.56
N SER A 251 -22.39 -21.42 9.59
CA SER A 251 -23.84 -21.51 9.38
C SER A 251 -24.26 -22.95 9.04
N GLN A 252 -23.58 -23.56 8.08
CA GLN A 252 -23.85 -24.94 7.69
C GLN A 252 -23.65 -25.90 8.86
N PHE A 253 -22.57 -25.73 9.63
CA PHE A 253 -22.33 -26.51 10.84
C PHE A 253 -23.48 -26.37 11.86
N SER A 254 -23.99 -25.14 12.07
CA SER A 254 -25.09 -24.88 13.01
C SER A 254 -26.40 -25.54 12.56
N ASP A 255 -26.68 -25.50 11.26
CA ASP A 255 -27.88 -26.13 10.67
C ASP A 255 -27.80 -27.64 10.77
N ASP A 256 -26.65 -28.25 10.41
CA ASP A 256 -26.43 -29.69 10.53
C ASP A 256 -26.55 -30.16 11.99
N LEU A 257 -25.97 -29.42 12.93
CA LEU A 257 -26.10 -29.66 14.37
C LEU A 257 -27.56 -29.65 14.81
N ALA A 258 -28.31 -28.63 14.41
CA ALA A 258 -29.71 -28.49 14.80
C ALA A 258 -30.57 -29.67 14.29
N HIS A 259 -30.30 -30.13 13.07
CA HIS A 259 -30.97 -31.27 12.44
C HIS A 259 -30.65 -32.58 13.16
N GLU A 260 -29.37 -32.88 13.45
CA GLU A 260 -28.94 -34.11 14.07
C GLU A 260 -29.31 -34.23 15.58
N LEU A 261 -29.47 -33.08 16.26
CA LEU A 261 -29.97 -33.10 17.66
C LEU A 261 -31.50 -33.14 17.72
N ARG A 262 -32.21 -32.51 16.79
CA ARG A 262 -33.68 -32.46 16.82
C ARG A 262 -34.32 -33.85 16.72
N ALA A 263 -33.81 -34.70 15.80
CA ALA A 263 -34.39 -36.02 15.57
C ALA A 263 -34.36 -36.94 16.82
N PRO A 264 -33.23 -37.16 17.51
CA PRO A 264 -33.18 -37.99 18.71
C PRO A 264 -34.00 -37.39 19.87
N ILE A 265 -33.98 -36.06 20.04
CA ILE A 265 -34.76 -35.38 21.07
C ILE A 265 -36.25 -35.57 20.84
N CYS A 266 -36.72 -35.39 19.59
CA CYS A 266 -38.13 -35.65 19.25
C CYS A 266 -38.52 -37.11 19.47
N ASN A 267 -37.66 -38.06 19.11
CA ASN A 267 -37.91 -39.50 19.34
C ASN A 267 -38.02 -39.80 20.81
N LEU A 268 -37.13 -39.27 21.66
CA LEU A 268 -37.22 -39.42 23.12
C LEU A 268 -38.54 -38.84 23.70
N LEU A 269 -38.92 -37.64 23.21
CA LEU A 269 -40.15 -36.99 23.64
C LEU A 269 -41.38 -37.84 23.27
N VAL A 270 -41.48 -38.26 22.01
CA VAL A 270 -42.62 -39.07 21.52
C VAL A 270 -42.70 -40.41 22.26
N ARG A 271 -41.57 -41.12 22.44
CA ARG A 271 -41.55 -42.39 23.21
C ARG A 271 -42.02 -42.18 24.66
N ASN A 272 -41.54 -41.16 25.35
CA ASN A 272 -41.95 -40.86 26.71
C ASN A 272 -43.44 -40.47 26.78
N GLN A 273 -43.97 -39.70 25.82
CA GLN A 273 -45.40 -39.37 25.74
C GLN A 273 -46.27 -40.62 25.54
N VAL A 274 -45.83 -41.54 24.66
CA VAL A 274 -46.55 -42.82 24.43
C VAL A 274 -46.52 -43.69 25.66
N LEU A 275 -45.41 -43.76 26.40
CA LEU A 275 -45.31 -44.51 27.66
C LEU A 275 -46.21 -43.93 28.73
N LEU A 276 -46.31 -42.62 28.83
CA LEU A 276 -47.14 -41.93 29.83
C LEU A 276 -48.64 -41.91 29.48
N SER A 277 -49.00 -42.16 28.22
CA SER A 277 -50.39 -42.12 27.77
C SER A 277 -51.23 -43.31 28.21
N GLN A 278 -50.61 -44.45 28.60
CA GLN A 278 -51.29 -45.68 28.99
C GLN A 278 -50.52 -46.38 30.14
N HIS A 279 -51.23 -47.07 31.03
CA HIS A 279 -50.60 -47.89 32.01
C HIS A 279 -49.88 -49.08 31.37
N ARG A 280 -48.62 -49.28 31.69
CA ARG A 280 -47.77 -50.36 31.17
C ARG A 280 -47.29 -51.23 32.35
N ASP A 281 -46.80 -52.41 32.05
CA ASP A 281 -46.12 -53.24 32.99
C ASP A 281 -44.71 -52.76 33.34
N SER A 282 -44.11 -53.24 34.41
CA SER A 282 -42.78 -52.84 34.85
C SER A 282 -41.69 -53.18 33.82
N ALA A 283 -41.88 -54.24 33.01
CA ALA A 283 -40.95 -54.66 32.00
C ALA A 283 -40.88 -53.65 30.81
N ALA A 284 -42.06 -53.18 30.35
CA ALA A 284 -42.14 -52.17 29.31
C ALA A 284 -41.56 -50.83 29.74
N TYR A 285 -41.72 -50.42 30.99
CA TYR A 285 -41.05 -49.19 31.51
C TYR A 285 -39.53 -49.35 31.56
N ARG A 286 -39.04 -50.53 31.98
CA ARG A 286 -37.60 -50.82 32.02
C ARG A 286 -36.98 -50.76 30.59
N GLU A 287 -37.55 -51.45 29.62
CA GLU A 287 -37.12 -51.47 28.24
C GLU A 287 -37.07 -50.05 27.64
N ALA A 288 -38.08 -49.26 27.95
CA ALA A 288 -38.11 -47.90 27.48
C ALA A 288 -37.06 -46.99 28.13
N LEU A 289 -36.79 -47.16 29.43
CA LEU A 289 -35.73 -46.46 30.13
C LEU A 289 -34.35 -46.86 29.61
N GLU A 290 -34.13 -48.16 29.36
CA GLU A 290 -32.90 -48.65 28.72
C GLU A 290 -32.70 -48.05 27.32
N SER A 291 -33.74 -48.04 26.48
CA SER A 291 -33.69 -47.40 25.16
C SER A 291 -33.47 -45.87 25.24
N ASN A 292 -34.05 -45.20 26.23
CA ASN A 292 -33.82 -43.78 26.45
C ASN A 292 -32.39 -43.49 26.92
N ALA A 293 -31.81 -44.36 27.78
CA ALA A 293 -30.42 -44.25 28.23
C ALA A 293 -29.45 -44.39 27.02
N GLU A 294 -29.66 -45.36 26.12
CA GLU A 294 -28.87 -45.53 24.88
C GLU A 294 -28.91 -44.29 23.99
N GLU A 295 -30.10 -43.68 23.82
CA GLU A 295 -30.23 -42.49 22.97
C GLU A 295 -29.59 -41.25 23.62
N LEU A 296 -29.65 -41.11 24.96
CA LEU A 296 -28.94 -40.07 25.71
C LEU A 296 -27.40 -40.24 25.62
N GLU A 297 -26.89 -41.46 25.71
CA GLU A 297 -25.47 -41.76 25.52
C GLU A 297 -25.03 -41.43 24.09
N ARG A 298 -25.88 -41.69 23.10
CA ARG A 298 -25.63 -41.30 21.70
C ARG A 298 -25.56 -39.80 21.56
N LEU A 299 -26.48 -39.04 22.14
CA LEU A 299 -26.46 -37.58 22.19
C LEU A 299 -25.19 -37.04 22.85
N SER A 300 -24.79 -37.63 23.98
CA SER A 300 -23.55 -37.25 24.68
C SER A 300 -22.32 -37.44 23.80
N ARG A 301 -22.26 -38.56 23.03
CA ARG A 301 -21.18 -38.82 22.06
C ARG A 301 -21.17 -37.78 20.93
N ILE A 302 -22.34 -37.44 20.38
CA ILE A 302 -22.45 -36.39 19.34
C ILE A 302 -21.89 -35.07 19.86
N VAL A 303 -22.29 -34.63 21.08
CA VAL A 303 -21.81 -33.39 21.68
C VAL A 303 -20.28 -33.42 21.89
N THR A 304 -19.77 -34.53 22.42
CA THR A 304 -18.32 -34.71 22.67
C THR A 304 -17.51 -34.72 21.37
N ASP A 305 -18.02 -35.35 20.31
CA ASP A 305 -17.41 -35.39 18.99
C ASP A 305 -17.39 -34.00 18.32
N LEU A 306 -18.47 -33.23 18.50
CA LEU A 306 -18.56 -31.86 17.99
C LEU A 306 -17.63 -30.90 18.73
N LEU A 307 -17.58 -30.95 20.07
CA LEU A 307 -16.64 -30.15 20.83
C LEU A 307 -15.19 -30.44 20.44
N PHE A 308 -14.87 -31.71 20.18
CA PHE A 308 -13.55 -32.10 19.73
C PHE A 308 -13.24 -31.54 18.33
N LEU A 309 -14.18 -31.57 17.37
CA LEU A 309 -13.98 -30.99 16.04
C LEU A 309 -13.72 -29.49 16.13
N VAL A 310 -14.49 -28.76 16.93
CA VAL A 310 -14.26 -27.32 17.14
C VAL A 310 -12.89 -27.06 17.78
N GLN A 311 -12.45 -27.93 18.68
CA GLN A 311 -11.12 -27.81 19.27
C GLN A 311 -10.01 -28.06 18.24
N VAL A 312 -10.06 -29.15 17.48
CA VAL A 312 -9.01 -29.50 16.49
C VAL A 312 -8.91 -28.47 15.35
N ASP A 313 -10.03 -27.90 14.91
CA ASP A 313 -10.05 -26.87 13.88
C ASP A 313 -9.53 -25.49 14.40
N ASN A 314 -9.24 -25.34 15.68
CA ASN A 314 -8.72 -24.11 16.27
C ASN A 314 -7.18 -24.08 16.22
N PRO A 315 -6.55 -23.17 15.46
CA PRO A 315 -5.09 -23.10 15.32
C PRO A 315 -4.34 -22.70 16.62
N ALA A 316 -5.06 -22.27 17.66
CA ALA A 316 -4.49 -21.89 18.95
C ALA A 316 -4.23 -23.11 19.89
N ILE A 317 -4.61 -24.33 19.53
CA ILE A 317 -4.34 -25.51 20.33
C ILE A 317 -2.86 -25.87 20.24
N GLN A 318 -2.18 -25.79 21.36
CA GLN A 318 -0.83 -26.32 21.53
C GLN A 318 -0.93 -27.83 21.84
N ALA A 319 -1.02 -28.66 20.80
CA ALA A 319 -0.87 -30.11 20.99
C ALA A 319 0.60 -30.42 21.32
N GLN A 320 0.81 -31.34 22.23
CA GLN A 320 2.14 -31.85 22.57
C GLN A 320 2.57 -32.85 21.48
N PHE A 321 3.13 -32.34 20.40
CA PHE A 321 3.66 -33.19 19.34
C PHE A 321 4.93 -33.89 19.81
N GLY A 322 4.93 -35.20 19.64
CA GLY A 322 6.06 -36.07 19.93
C GLY A 322 6.19 -37.19 18.91
N CYS A 323 7.23 -37.99 19.05
CA CYS A 323 7.40 -39.22 18.28
C CYS A 323 6.45 -40.29 18.84
N VAL A 324 5.42 -40.67 18.09
CA VAL A 324 4.39 -41.64 18.51
C VAL A 324 4.64 -42.97 17.82
N ALA A 325 4.77 -44.05 18.61
CA ALA A 325 4.84 -45.41 18.13
C ALA A 325 3.43 -45.88 17.76
N LEU A 326 3.13 -45.93 16.44
CA LEU A 326 1.80 -46.23 15.92
C LEU A 326 1.32 -47.62 16.29
N HIS A 327 2.23 -48.60 16.37
CA HIS A 327 1.91 -49.97 16.76
C HIS A 327 1.34 -50.01 18.20
N GLU A 328 1.95 -49.30 19.13
CA GLU A 328 1.47 -49.27 20.51
C GLU A 328 0.10 -48.62 20.63
N GLN A 329 -0.17 -47.56 19.85
CA GLN A 329 -1.49 -46.92 19.88
C GLN A 329 -2.56 -47.82 19.22
N ALA A 330 -2.21 -48.50 18.13
CA ALA A 330 -3.12 -49.44 17.51
C ALA A 330 -3.39 -50.68 18.39
N ALA A 331 -2.40 -51.20 19.11
CA ALA A 331 -2.58 -52.29 20.07
C ALA A 331 -3.58 -51.91 21.19
N LYS A 332 -3.40 -50.71 21.81
CA LYS A 332 -4.36 -50.22 22.85
C LYS A 332 -5.78 -50.11 22.29
N VAL A 333 -5.94 -49.68 21.03
CA VAL A 333 -7.26 -49.62 20.39
C VAL A 333 -7.82 -51.02 20.11
N ILE A 334 -7.01 -51.95 19.67
CA ILE A 334 -7.44 -53.32 19.39
C ILE A 334 -7.90 -53.98 20.69
N ASP A 335 -7.13 -53.90 21.78
CA ASP A 335 -7.50 -54.46 23.11
C ASP A 335 -8.87 -53.90 23.57
N LEU A 336 -9.18 -52.65 23.27
CA LEU A 336 -10.48 -52.06 23.64
C LEU A 336 -11.65 -52.66 22.83
N TYR A 337 -11.42 -53.04 21.58
CA TYR A 337 -12.48 -53.56 20.69
C TYR A 337 -12.47 -55.12 20.58
N GLU A 338 -11.51 -55.80 21.17
CA GLU A 338 -11.34 -57.24 21.08
C GLU A 338 -12.59 -58.01 21.53
N MET A 339 -13.11 -57.67 22.76
CA MET A 339 -14.32 -58.31 23.30
C MET A 339 -15.55 -58.09 22.41
N VAL A 340 -15.72 -56.84 21.86
CA VAL A 340 -16.85 -56.54 20.95
C VAL A 340 -16.74 -57.26 19.63
N ALA A 341 -15.51 -57.43 19.12
CA ALA A 341 -15.23 -58.13 17.89
C ALA A 341 -15.46 -59.66 18.10
N GLU A 342 -15.01 -60.21 19.22
CA GLU A 342 -15.22 -61.63 19.58
C GLU A 342 -16.71 -61.95 19.72
N ASP A 343 -17.47 -61.12 20.44
CA ASP A 343 -18.93 -61.27 20.57
C ASP A 343 -19.65 -61.31 19.22
N LYS A 344 -19.11 -60.54 18.25
CA LYS A 344 -19.61 -60.50 16.87
C LYS A 344 -19.03 -61.61 15.98
N GLY A 345 -18.07 -62.39 16.48
CA GLY A 345 -17.36 -63.43 15.69
C GLY A 345 -16.47 -62.83 14.58
N VAL A 346 -15.88 -61.65 14.81
CA VAL A 346 -15.02 -60.93 13.86
C VAL A 346 -13.56 -61.06 14.30
N GLU A 347 -12.68 -61.52 13.40
CA GLU A 347 -11.26 -61.65 13.67
C GLU A 347 -10.55 -60.28 13.51
N LEU A 348 -9.84 -59.83 14.56
CA LEU A 348 -9.05 -58.58 14.55
C LEU A 348 -7.54 -58.94 14.47
N ARG A 349 -6.82 -58.36 13.53
CA ARG A 349 -5.37 -58.61 13.35
C ARG A 349 -4.59 -57.29 13.29
N LEU A 350 -3.45 -57.20 14.01
CA LEU A 350 -2.49 -56.12 13.94
C LEU A 350 -1.16 -56.62 13.36
N SER A 351 -0.57 -55.86 12.48
CA SER A 351 0.73 -56.19 11.88
C SER A 351 1.50 -54.91 11.47
N GLY A 352 2.82 -55.02 11.49
CA GLY A 352 3.72 -53.94 11.10
C GLY A 352 4.06 -52.98 12.22
N SER A 353 4.89 -51.99 11.93
CA SER A 353 5.33 -50.96 12.87
C SER A 353 5.67 -49.67 12.10
N GLY A 354 5.68 -48.57 12.81
CA GLY A 354 6.03 -47.26 12.27
C GLY A 354 5.88 -46.18 13.30
N PHE A 355 6.46 -45.03 13.02
CA PHE A 355 6.40 -43.85 13.86
C PHE A 355 5.76 -42.69 13.12
N ALA A 356 5.04 -41.83 13.84
CA ALA A 356 4.53 -40.58 13.35
C ALA A 356 4.86 -39.43 14.31
N HIS A 357 5.04 -38.24 13.80
CA HIS A 357 5.17 -37.06 14.64
C HIS A 357 3.78 -36.45 14.90
N GLY A 358 3.33 -36.41 16.16
CA GLY A 358 1.98 -35.93 16.43
C GLY A 358 1.56 -36.05 17.91
N ASP A 359 0.29 -35.75 18.14
CA ASP A 359 -0.35 -35.93 19.44
C ASP A 359 -0.85 -37.38 19.62
N ASN A 360 -0.41 -37.99 20.70
CA ASN A 360 -0.66 -39.38 21.00
C ASN A 360 -2.16 -39.73 21.14
N LEU A 361 -2.92 -38.86 21.86
CA LEU A 361 -4.34 -39.07 22.09
C LEU A 361 -5.17 -38.85 20.81
N MET A 362 -4.81 -37.85 20.02
CA MET A 362 -5.47 -37.59 18.74
C MET A 362 -5.25 -38.75 17.75
N ILE A 363 -4.00 -39.25 17.62
CA ILE A 363 -3.70 -40.39 16.75
C ILE A 363 -4.44 -41.64 17.22
N GLN A 364 -4.46 -41.95 18.54
CA GLN A 364 -5.23 -43.03 19.08
C GLN A 364 -6.72 -42.91 18.77
N ARG A 365 -7.30 -41.69 18.89
CA ARG A 365 -8.71 -41.42 18.55
C ARG A 365 -8.98 -41.63 17.05
N ALA A 366 -8.07 -41.23 16.17
CA ALA A 366 -8.21 -41.49 14.72
C ALA A 366 -8.24 -43.00 14.42
N ILE A 367 -7.31 -43.79 14.99
CA ILE A 367 -7.28 -45.22 14.85
C ILE A 367 -8.55 -45.87 15.40
N SER A 368 -9.01 -45.42 16.61
CA SER A 368 -10.23 -45.88 17.25
C SER A 368 -11.47 -45.67 16.37
N ASN A 369 -11.60 -44.50 15.75
CA ASN A 369 -12.68 -44.24 14.80
C ASN A 369 -12.68 -45.15 13.59
N LEU A 370 -11.51 -45.49 13.05
CA LEU A 370 -11.39 -46.40 11.93
C LEU A 370 -11.74 -47.85 12.34
N VAL A 371 -11.22 -48.30 13.49
CA VAL A 371 -11.47 -49.65 14.00
C VAL A 371 -12.94 -49.82 14.39
N SER A 372 -13.52 -48.86 15.09
CA SER A 372 -14.96 -48.83 15.45
C SER A 372 -15.84 -48.95 14.19
N ASN A 373 -15.49 -48.14 13.14
CA ASN A 373 -16.20 -48.20 11.86
C ASN A 373 -16.08 -49.61 11.21
N ALA A 374 -14.89 -50.19 11.23
CA ALA A 374 -14.63 -51.54 10.70
C ALA A 374 -15.43 -52.61 11.46
N VAL A 375 -15.39 -52.60 12.79
CA VAL A 375 -16.15 -53.58 13.63
C VAL A 375 -17.65 -53.45 13.37
N ARG A 376 -18.16 -52.22 13.21
CA ARG A 376 -19.59 -52.01 12.91
C ARG A 376 -20.01 -52.61 11.55
N HIS A 377 -19.21 -52.44 10.53
CA HIS A 377 -19.57 -52.80 9.15
C HIS A 377 -19.10 -54.18 8.69
N THR A 378 -18.29 -54.86 9.50
CA THR A 378 -17.86 -56.22 9.21
C THR A 378 -18.97 -57.20 9.56
N PRO A 379 -19.39 -58.11 8.67
CA PRO A 379 -20.34 -59.16 8.99
C PRO A 379 -19.74 -60.20 9.93
N GLN A 380 -20.59 -60.98 10.58
CA GLN A 380 -20.19 -62.11 11.43
C GLN A 380 -19.30 -63.09 10.63
N GLY A 381 -18.21 -63.54 11.24
CA GLY A 381 -17.21 -64.40 10.57
C GLY A 381 -16.24 -63.64 9.67
N GLY A 382 -16.37 -62.33 9.53
CA GLY A 382 -15.46 -61.50 8.75
C GLY A 382 -14.17 -61.16 9.49
N ARG A 383 -13.25 -60.48 8.75
CA ARG A 383 -11.93 -60.13 9.29
C ARG A 383 -11.67 -58.64 9.16
N ILE A 384 -10.91 -58.10 10.12
CA ILE A 384 -10.38 -56.74 10.17
C ILE A 384 -8.86 -56.83 10.28
N ASP A 385 -8.15 -56.26 9.33
CA ASP A 385 -6.67 -56.19 9.30
C ASP A 385 -6.23 -54.72 9.54
N VAL A 386 -5.50 -54.47 10.61
CA VAL A 386 -4.82 -53.21 10.89
C VAL A 386 -3.34 -53.36 10.53
N ARG A 387 -2.88 -52.66 9.50
CA ARG A 387 -1.48 -52.72 9.05
C ARG A 387 -0.81 -51.38 9.14
N ILE A 388 0.42 -51.40 9.66
CA ILE A 388 1.27 -50.21 9.79
C ILE A 388 2.53 -50.44 8.96
N GLY A 389 2.92 -49.44 8.17
CA GLY A 389 4.09 -49.54 7.32
C GLY A 389 4.39 -48.22 6.61
N GLU A 390 5.35 -48.30 5.69
CA GLU A 390 5.70 -47.13 4.85
C GLU A 390 5.10 -47.26 3.46
N ARG A 391 4.61 -46.13 2.90
CA ARG A 391 4.09 -46.03 1.56
C ARG A 391 4.42 -44.66 0.95
N ALA A 392 5.15 -44.68 -0.15
CA ALA A 392 5.48 -43.48 -0.93
C ALA A 392 6.01 -42.30 -0.07
N GLY A 393 6.91 -42.62 0.87
CA GLY A 393 7.49 -41.59 1.76
C GLY A 393 6.58 -41.10 2.88
N HIS A 394 5.53 -41.86 3.21
CA HIS A 394 4.62 -41.56 4.32
C HIS A 394 4.53 -42.79 5.23
N THR A 395 4.34 -42.58 6.53
CA THR A 395 3.96 -43.67 7.43
C THR A 395 2.45 -43.89 7.32
N GLU A 396 2.04 -45.13 6.94
CA GLU A 396 0.65 -45.51 6.70
C GLU A 396 0.12 -46.35 7.86
N VAL A 397 -1.07 -46.01 8.37
CA VAL A 397 -1.93 -46.90 9.14
C VAL A 397 -3.11 -47.26 8.26
N ARG A 398 -3.25 -48.53 7.91
CA ARG A 398 -4.34 -49.03 7.09
C ARG A 398 -5.25 -49.95 7.90
N VAL A 399 -6.53 -49.63 7.95
CA VAL A 399 -7.59 -50.47 8.47
C VAL A 399 -8.38 -51.04 7.30
N SER A 400 -8.38 -52.38 7.15
CA SER A 400 -9.07 -53.06 6.08
C SER A 400 -10.10 -54.00 6.68
N ASN A 401 -11.31 -53.96 6.20
CA ASN A 401 -12.37 -54.82 6.68
C ASN A 401 -13.15 -55.51 5.58
N ASP A 402 -13.57 -56.77 5.82
CA ASP A 402 -14.53 -57.44 4.99
C ASP A 402 -15.91 -56.80 5.17
N GLY A 403 -16.67 -56.67 4.07
CA GLY A 403 -17.97 -56.03 4.17
C GLY A 403 -18.67 -55.79 2.85
N PRO A 404 -19.79 -55.12 2.84
CA PRO A 404 -20.58 -54.87 1.65
C PRO A 404 -19.91 -53.86 0.68
N GLY A 405 -18.76 -53.32 1.06
CA GLY A 405 -18.09 -52.26 0.31
C GLY A 405 -18.87 -50.96 0.24
N ILE A 406 -18.22 -49.95 -0.34
CA ILE A 406 -18.77 -48.62 -0.55
C ILE A 406 -18.80 -48.35 -2.05
N PRO A 407 -19.96 -48.01 -2.64
CA PRO A 407 -20.03 -47.60 -4.03
C PRO A 407 -19.17 -46.38 -4.33
N PRO A 408 -18.57 -46.26 -5.51
CA PRO A 408 -17.65 -45.20 -5.86
C PRO A 408 -18.23 -43.78 -5.70
N GLU A 409 -19.54 -43.61 -5.93
CA GLU A 409 -20.26 -42.36 -5.80
C GLU A 409 -20.29 -41.77 -4.36
N TYR A 410 -20.11 -42.64 -3.34
CA TYR A 410 -20.10 -42.21 -1.93
C TYR A 410 -18.70 -41.95 -1.39
N LEU A 411 -17.65 -42.43 -2.03
CA LEU A 411 -16.27 -42.28 -1.56
C LEU A 411 -15.82 -40.81 -1.39
N PRO A 412 -16.15 -39.88 -2.31
CA PRO A 412 -15.77 -38.46 -2.15
C PRO A 412 -16.34 -37.80 -0.92
N HIS A 413 -17.53 -38.21 -0.48
CA HIS A 413 -18.28 -37.61 0.61
C HIS A 413 -18.09 -38.31 1.96
N LEU A 414 -17.31 -39.39 2.00
CA LEU A 414 -17.21 -40.27 3.15
C LEU A 414 -16.67 -39.57 4.41
N PHE A 415 -15.84 -38.55 4.26
CA PHE A 415 -15.24 -37.78 5.32
C PHE A 415 -16.00 -36.49 5.67
N GLU A 416 -17.11 -36.19 4.97
CA GLU A 416 -17.96 -35.06 5.29
C GLU A 416 -18.66 -35.25 6.62
N ARG A 417 -18.93 -34.17 7.35
CA ARG A 417 -19.61 -34.20 8.64
C ARG A 417 -21.04 -34.68 8.48
N PHE A 418 -21.49 -35.55 9.37
CA PHE A 418 -22.85 -36.13 9.39
C PHE A 418 -23.20 -36.94 8.13
N TYR A 419 -22.25 -37.18 7.24
CA TYR A 419 -22.52 -37.95 6.03
C TYR A 419 -22.85 -39.42 6.36
N ARG A 420 -23.99 -39.87 5.90
CA ARG A 420 -24.51 -41.24 6.10
C ARG A 420 -25.21 -41.71 4.84
N ARG A 421 -25.00 -42.94 4.49
CA ARG A 421 -25.72 -43.55 3.37
C ARG A 421 -27.20 -43.74 3.76
N ALA A 422 -28.12 -43.16 2.99
CA ALA A 422 -29.57 -43.35 3.15
C ALA A 422 -29.93 -44.84 3.00
N GLY A 423 -30.74 -45.34 3.93
CA GLY A 423 -31.36 -46.67 3.80
C GLY A 423 -30.70 -47.84 4.58
N ARG A 424 -29.68 -47.66 5.41
CA ARG A 424 -29.10 -48.70 6.25
C ARG A 424 -29.05 -48.29 7.72
N GLN A 425 -29.75 -49.11 8.55
CA GLN A 425 -29.80 -49.07 10.02
C GLN A 425 -30.46 -47.84 10.64
N THR A 426 -31.76 -48.00 10.91
CA THR A 426 -32.48 -47.23 11.93
C THR A 426 -32.40 -48.02 13.24
N GLY A 427 -31.69 -47.47 14.26
CA GLY A 427 -31.59 -48.13 15.57
C GLY A 427 -30.37 -47.66 16.38
N ALA A 428 -30.20 -48.12 17.59
CA ALA A 428 -29.12 -47.81 18.55
C ALA A 428 -27.68 -48.02 17.98
N GLN A 429 -27.51 -48.82 16.93
CA GLN A 429 -26.24 -49.09 16.27
C GLN A 429 -25.88 -48.09 15.17
N ALA A 430 -26.71 -47.10 14.86
CA ALA A 430 -26.41 -46.12 13.84
C ALA A 430 -25.31 -45.13 14.32
N GLY A 431 -24.16 -45.06 13.60
CA GLY A 431 -23.08 -44.11 13.94
C GLY A 431 -23.50 -42.66 13.83
N THR A 432 -22.75 -41.78 14.48
CA THR A 432 -23.00 -40.32 14.51
C THR A 432 -22.75 -39.63 13.16
N GLY A 433 -22.04 -40.28 12.21
CA GLY A 433 -21.57 -39.66 10.98
C GLY A 433 -20.41 -38.66 11.18
N LEU A 434 -19.90 -38.56 12.41
CA LEU A 434 -18.79 -37.65 12.75
C LEU A 434 -17.42 -38.35 12.80
N GLY A 435 -17.39 -39.68 13.02
CA GLY A 435 -16.15 -40.41 13.27
C GLY A 435 -15.10 -40.25 12.14
N LEU A 436 -15.50 -40.33 10.85
CA LEU A 436 -14.58 -40.13 9.73
C LEU A 436 -14.23 -38.66 9.48
N ALA A 437 -15.14 -37.72 9.77
CA ALA A 437 -14.83 -36.30 9.77
C ALA A 437 -13.78 -35.93 10.84
N ILE A 438 -13.89 -36.55 12.04
CA ILE A 438 -12.87 -36.41 13.09
C ILE A 438 -11.50 -36.95 12.60
N VAL A 439 -11.50 -38.08 11.91
CA VAL A 439 -10.27 -38.64 11.32
C VAL A 439 -9.65 -37.63 10.33
N GLN A 440 -10.45 -37.05 9.47
CA GLN A 440 -9.96 -36.06 8.51
C GLN A 440 -9.38 -34.82 9.20
N SER A 441 -10.07 -34.25 10.20
CA SER A 441 -9.57 -33.09 10.98
C SER A 441 -8.29 -33.42 11.72
N ILE A 442 -8.20 -34.60 12.37
CA ILE A 442 -6.96 -35.06 13.02
C ILE A 442 -5.82 -35.18 12.00
N MET A 443 -6.05 -35.79 10.85
CA MET A 443 -5.02 -35.96 9.86
C MET A 443 -4.56 -34.63 9.25
N ALA A 444 -5.50 -33.72 8.96
CA ALA A 444 -5.17 -32.38 8.50
C ALA A 444 -4.33 -31.59 9.54
N TYR A 445 -4.68 -31.71 10.84
CA TYR A 445 -3.93 -31.10 11.93
C TYR A 445 -2.49 -31.60 12.04
N HIS A 446 -2.26 -32.89 11.69
CA HIS A 446 -0.94 -33.52 11.65
C HIS A 446 -0.20 -33.35 10.31
N GLY A 447 -0.72 -32.51 9.37
CA GLY A 447 -0.15 -32.34 8.03
C GLY A 447 -0.22 -33.60 7.14
N GLY A 448 -1.00 -34.59 7.56
CA GLY A 448 -1.26 -35.82 6.86
C GLY A 448 -2.57 -35.81 6.08
N ARG A 449 -3.01 -36.98 5.61
CA ARG A 449 -4.30 -37.14 4.94
C ARG A 449 -4.94 -38.49 5.22
N ALA A 450 -6.27 -38.53 5.18
CA ALA A 450 -7.07 -39.74 5.25
C ALA A 450 -7.54 -40.12 3.83
N GLU A 451 -7.47 -41.40 3.49
CA GLU A 451 -7.90 -41.96 2.19
C GLU A 451 -8.84 -43.13 2.40
N ALA A 452 -9.79 -43.28 1.48
CA ALA A 452 -10.69 -44.44 1.43
C ALA A 452 -10.64 -45.08 0.07
N GLU A 453 -10.55 -46.40 0.06
CA GLU A 453 -10.63 -47.24 -1.12
C GLU A 453 -11.55 -48.40 -0.84
N SER A 454 -12.52 -48.65 -1.69
CA SER A 454 -13.47 -49.75 -1.48
C SER A 454 -13.92 -50.34 -2.81
N VAL A 455 -14.07 -51.63 -2.79
CA VAL A 455 -14.67 -52.39 -3.91
C VAL A 455 -16.01 -52.92 -3.43
N PRO A 456 -17.12 -52.64 -4.10
CA PRO A 456 -18.43 -53.14 -3.73
C PRO A 456 -18.43 -54.66 -3.55
N GLN A 457 -19.04 -55.15 -2.45
CA GLN A 457 -19.15 -56.56 -2.05
C GLN A 457 -17.82 -57.27 -1.74
N GLN A 458 -16.73 -56.54 -1.51
CA GLN A 458 -15.43 -57.13 -1.18
C GLN A 458 -14.85 -56.51 0.10
N LYS A 459 -13.92 -55.57 -0.03
CA LYS A 459 -13.20 -54.97 1.11
C LYS A 459 -13.27 -53.46 1.06
N THR A 460 -13.23 -52.89 2.23
CA THR A 460 -13.02 -51.46 2.41
C THR A 460 -11.65 -51.23 3.08
N HIS A 461 -10.89 -50.29 2.56
CA HIS A 461 -9.59 -49.86 3.09
C HIS A 461 -9.67 -48.39 3.45
N LEU A 462 -9.48 -48.09 4.73
CA LEU A 462 -9.32 -46.75 5.23
C LEU A 462 -7.86 -46.56 5.65
N ARG A 463 -7.24 -45.45 5.24
CA ARG A 463 -5.81 -45.19 5.43
C ARG A 463 -5.59 -43.84 6.10
N LEU A 464 -4.63 -43.81 7.03
CA LEU A 464 -4.05 -42.60 7.59
C LEU A 464 -2.63 -42.50 7.05
N LEU A 465 -2.31 -41.42 6.39
CA LEU A 465 -1.00 -41.16 5.81
C LEU A 465 -0.34 -39.99 6.55
N PHE A 466 0.63 -40.29 7.39
CA PHE A 466 1.40 -39.31 8.13
C PHE A 466 2.63 -38.90 7.32
N PRO A 467 3.06 -37.62 7.34
CA PRO A 467 4.33 -37.21 6.78
C PRO A 467 5.47 -38.04 7.38
N SER A 468 6.47 -38.42 6.59
CA SER A 468 7.64 -39.15 7.12
C SER A 468 8.41 -38.22 8.06
N THR A 469 8.87 -38.78 9.20
CA THR A 469 9.65 -38.06 10.23
C THR A 469 11.08 -37.69 9.76
N GLY A 470 11.40 -37.88 8.47
CA GLY A 470 12.72 -37.65 7.88
C GLY A 470 12.91 -36.34 7.11
N ALA A 471 11.98 -35.38 7.19
CA ALA A 471 12.08 -34.08 6.54
C ALA A 471 11.84 -32.96 7.55
N ALA A 472 12.78 -32.78 8.49
CA ALA A 472 12.96 -31.59 9.32
C ALA A 472 14.47 -31.25 9.35
#